data_4d2bb13f2a61b88d36272a54f4c9bedf
#
_entry.id   4d2bb13f2a61b88d36272a54f4c9bedf
#
_cell.length_a   1.000
_cell.length_b   1.000
_cell.length_c   1.000
_cell.angle_alpha   90.00
_cell.angle_beta   90.00
_cell.angle_gamma   90.00
#
_symmetry.space_group_name_H-M   'P 1'
#
loop_
_entity.id
_entity.type
_entity.pdbx_description
1 polymer ?
#
loop_
_entity_poly.entity_id
_entity_poly.type
_entity_poly.pdbx_seq_one_letter_code
_entity_poly.pdbx_strand_id
1 'polypeptide(L)'
;ALDTKNWNELETTMTPNISTAYSNGKLVFHGPKEITNYFKESMPDTEITLHQGHNPVIWFESDTVAYGKWYLQDNLIFAEGNPYCGTQIQGSAIYTDKYVKVDGEWLIEDTGYLRVYEESFQRDNTHRIRINMFRPKKKKVIKKK
;
A
#
# COMPACT_ATOMS: atom_id res chain seq x y z
N ALA A 1 0.94 1.60 -7.69
CA ALA A 1 1.79 0.40 -7.66
C ALA A 1 1.43 -0.52 -6.49
N LEU A 2 1.36 -0.02 -5.24
CA LEU A 2 1.16 -0.85 -4.03
C LEU A 2 -0.11 -1.71 -4.11
N ASP A 3 -1.29 -1.11 -4.28
CA ASP A 3 -2.57 -1.82 -4.29
C ASP A 3 -2.76 -2.74 -5.50
N THR A 4 -2.06 -2.48 -6.58
CA THR A 4 -2.02 -3.34 -7.77
C THR A 4 -0.94 -4.41 -7.68
N LYS A 5 -0.12 -4.40 -6.61
CA LYS A 5 1.00 -5.31 -6.37
C LYS A 5 2.02 -5.31 -7.52
N ASN A 6 2.16 -4.16 -8.17
CA ASN A 6 3.21 -3.94 -9.18
C ASN A 6 4.51 -3.55 -8.47
N TRP A 7 5.19 -4.57 -7.96
CA TRP A 7 6.37 -4.40 -7.11
C TRP A 7 7.54 -3.73 -7.82
N ASN A 8 7.71 -4.01 -9.11
CA ASN A 8 8.76 -3.38 -9.90
C ASN A 8 8.51 -1.87 -10.07
N GLU A 9 7.26 -1.49 -10.32
CA GLU A 9 6.86 -0.09 -10.39
C GLU A 9 7.01 0.60 -9.03
N LEU A 10 6.66 -0.08 -7.95
CA LEU A 10 6.83 0.46 -6.60
C LEU A 10 8.29 0.83 -6.32
N GLU A 11 9.25 -0.03 -6.69
CA GLU A 11 10.68 0.26 -6.52
C GLU A 11 11.12 1.53 -7.26
N THR A 12 10.54 1.80 -8.43
CA THR A 12 10.92 2.99 -9.22
C THR A 12 10.40 4.32 -8.67
N THR A 13 9.49 4.29 -7.71
CA THR A 13 8.97 5.52 -7.06
C THR A 13 9.86 6.02 -5.93
N MET A 14 10.89 5.29 -5.59
CA MET A 14 11.72 5.52 -4.41
C MET A 14 13.17 5.81 -4.80
N THR A 15 13.86 6.61 -3.98
CA THR A 15 15.31 6.78 -4.13
C THR A 15 16.05 5.54 -3.65
N PRO A 16 17.30 5.32 -4.09
CA PRO A 16 18.11 4.21 -3.57
C PRO A 16 18.33 4.24 -2.05
N ASN A 17 18.26 5.42 -1.44
CA ASN A 17 18.51 5.66 -0.02
C ASN A 17 17.24 5.88 0.79
N ILE A 18 16.07 5.59 0.24
CA ILE A 18 14.79 5.79 0.95
C ILE A 18 14.84 5.17 2.34
N SER A 19 14.26 5.86 3.30
CA SER A 19 13.94 5.34 4.62
C SER A 19 12.43 5.42 4.90
N THR A 20 11.96 4.56 5.79
CA THR A 20 10.56 4.55 6.21
C THR A 20 10.41 4.57 7.71
N ALA A 21 9.27 5.10 8.18
CA ALA A 21 8.86 5.05 9.58
C ALA A 21 7.36 4.75 9.65
N TYR A 22 6.97 3.52 9.30
CA TYR A 22 5.59 3.09 9.33
C TYR A 22 5.12 2.70 10.73
N SER A 23 3.81 2.60 10.93
CA SER A 23 3.18 2.17 12.17
C SER A 23 3.71 2.93 13.40
N ASN A 24 3.70 4.26 13.31
CA ASN A 24 4.21 5.15 14.36
C ASN A 24 5.72 4.92 14.65
N GLY A 25 6.50 4.66 13.60
CA GLY A 25 7.94 4.43 13.69
C GLY A 25 8.36 3.04 14.14
N LYS A 26 7.43 2.10 14.25
CA LYS A 26 7.74 0.72 14.65
C LYS A 26 8.34 -0.13 13.52
N LEU A 27 8.02 0.22 12.27
CA LEU A 27 8.48 -0.48 11.07
C LEU A 27 9.39 0.47 10.30
N VAL A 28 10.68 0.22 10.37
CA VAL A 28 11.71 1.00 9.69
C VAL A 28 12.39 0.11 8.67
N PHE A 29 12.46 0.57 7.43
CA PHE A 29 13.10 -0.12 6.31
C PHE A 29 14.01 0.85 5.57
N HIS A 30 15.04 0.30 4.93
CA HIS A 30 16.02 1.07 4.16
C HIS A 30 16.16 0.52 2.75
N GLY A 31 16.04 1.40 1.78
CA GLY A 31 16.15 1.08 0.36
C GLY A 31 14.92 0.39 -0.24
N PRO A 32 14.73 0.54 -1.56
CA PRO A 32 13.50 0.09 -2.25
C PRO A 32 13.24 -1.41 -2.11
N LYS A 33 14.29 -2.23 -2.16
CA LYS A 33 14.14 -3.70 -2.12
C LYS A 33 13.65 -4.23 -0.79
N GLU A 34 14.15 -3.67 0.33
CA GLU A 34 13.71 -4.09 1.66
C GLU A 34 12.22 -3.77 1.84
N ILE A 35 11.82 -2.55 1.46
CA ILE A 35 10.43 -2.09 1.51
C ILE A 35 9.52 -2.97 0.64
N THR A 36 9.93 -3.18 -0.60
CA THR A 36 9.12 -3.95 -1.57
C THR A 36 9.00 -5.42 -1.16
N ASN A 37 10.06 -6.03 -0.65
CA ASN A 37 10.01 -7.41 -0.15
C ASN A 37 9.06 -7.53 1.04
N TYR A 38 9.11 -6.57 1.97
CA TYR A 38 8.17 -6.55 3.10
C TYR A 38 6.71 -6.51 2.61
N PHE A 39 6.38 -5.61 1.70
CA PHE A 39 5.01 -5.53 1.18
C PHE A 39 4.61 -6.74 0.36
N LYS A 40 5.52 -7.32 -0.40
CA LYS A 40 5.28 -8.54 -1.17
C LYS A 40 4.93 -9.73 -0.26
N GLU A 41 5.56 -9.83 0.89
CA GLU A 41 5.30 -10.88 1.87
C GLU A 41 4.04 -10.60 2.70
N SER A 42 3.84 -9.35 3.13
CA SER A 42 2.73 -8.97 4.00
C SER A 42 1.40 -8.81 3.25
N MET A 43 1.43 -8.51 1.95
CA MET A 43 0.23 -8.25 1.12
C MET A 43 0.10 -9.29 -0.01
N PRO A 44 -0.19 -10.56 0.27
CA PRO A 44 -0.38 -11.59 -0.76
C PRO A 44 -1.63 -11.31 -1.61
N ASP A 45 -1.78 -12.03 -2.72
CA ASP A 45 -2.94 -11.92 -3.64
C ASP A 45 -4.29 -12.20 -2.96
N THR A 46 -4.26 -12.81 -1.79
CA THR A 46 -5.44 -13.06 -0.95
C THR A 46 -5.80 -11.89 -0.04
N GLU A 47 -5.03 -10.81 -0.09
CA GLU A 47 -5.31 -9.56 0.60
C GLU A 47 -5.60 -8.47 -0.43
N ILE A 48 -6.81 -7.95 -0.42
CA ILE A 48 -7.25 -6.85 -1.28
C ILE A 48 -7.08 -5.57 -0.50
N THR A 49 -6.24 -4.67 -1.00
CA THR A 49 -5.92 -3.41 -0.33
C THR A 49 -6.38 -2.21 -1.15
N LEU A 50 -6.73 -1.16 -0.45
CA LEU A 50 -7.01 0.14 -1.02
C LEU A 50 -6.41 1.21 -0.09
N HIS A 51 -5.41 1.93 -0.58
CA HIS A 51 -4.80 3.06 0.11
C HIS A 51 -5.09 4.34 -0.68
N GLN A 52 -5.77 5.28 -0.05
CA GLN A 52 -6.16 6.55 -0.66
C GLN A 52 -5.52 7.71 0.09
N GLY A 53 -4.72 8.50 -0.63
CA GLY A 53 -4.19 9.77 -0.13
C GLY A 53 -5.17 10.90 -0.40
N HIS A 54 -5.45 11.71 0.61
CA HIS A 54 -6.39 12.83 0.54
C HIS A 54 -5.77 14.11 1.07
N ASN A 55 -6.33 15.25 0.63
CA ASN A 55 -6.09 16.57 1.19
C ASN A 55 -4.61 16.89 1.40
N PRO A 56 -3.78 16.86 0.34
CA PRO A 56 -2.36 17.08 0.48
C PRO A 56 -2.04 18.51 0.90
N VAL A 57 -1.04 18.64 1.76
CA VAL A 57 -0.33 19.90 1.99
C VAL A 57 1.09 19.67 1.51
N ILE A 58 1.48 20.34 0.42
CA ILE A 58 2.78 20.20 -0.21
C ILE A 58 3.51 21.53 -0.14
N TRP A 59 4.80 21.49 0.21
CA TRP A 59 5.66 22.68 0.18
C TRP A 59 7.03 22.32 -0.39
N PHE A 60 7.63 23.28 -1.05
CA PHE A 60 8.95 23.15 -1.67
C PHE A 60 10.00 23.84 -0.81
N GLU A 61 11.06 23.13 -0.50
CA GLU A 61 12.25 23.70 0.11
C GLU A 61 13.17 24.27 -0.94
N SER A 62 13.20 23.65 -2.13
CA SER A 62 13.97 24.07 -3.30
C SER A 62 13.31 23.54 -4.59
N ASP A 63 13.94 23.80 -5.75
CA ASP A 63 13.49 23.23 -7.04
C ASP A 63 13.61 21.71 -7.12
N THR A 64 14.33 21.09 -6.16
CA THR A 64 14.62 19.66 -6.16
C THR A 64 14.24 18.96 -4.86
N VAL A 65 13.74 19.66 -3.86
CA VAL A 65 13.31 19.10 -2.57
C VAL A 65 11.92 19.61 -2.23
N ALA A 66 11.03 18.68 -1.92
CA ALA A 66 9.67 18.96 -1.47
C ALA A 66 9.29 18.06 -0.32
N TYR A 67 8.29 18.50 0.42
CA TYR A 67 7.66 17.73 1.50
C TYR A 67 6.16 17.66 1.27
N GLY A 68 5.54 16.60 1.78
CA GLY A 68 4.10 16.43 1.72
C GLY A 68 3.52 15.86 2.99
N LYS A 69 2.32 16.32 3.33
CA LYS A 69 1.45 15.67 4.31
C LYS A 69 0.19 15.22 3.62
N TRP A 70 -0.24 13.98 3.90
CA TRP A 70 -1.40 13.38 3.28
C TRP A 70 -2.25 12.69 4.35
N TYR A 71 -3.57 12.86 4.27
CA TYR A 71 -4.46 11.96 4.99
C TYR A 71 -4.56 10.65 4.21
N LEU A 72 -4.24 9.54 4.89
CA LEU A 72 -4.50 8.20 4.39
C LEU A 72 -5.88 7.75 4.85
N GLN A 73 -6.63 7.16 3.94
CA GLN A 73 -7.70 6.22 4.25
C GLN A 73 -7.29 4.87 3.65
N ASP A 74 -7.28 3.84 4.47
CA ASP A 74 -6.98 2.48 4.02
C ASP A 74 -8.11 1.51 4.32
N ASN A 75 -8.19 0.50 3.48
CA ASN A 75 -9.16 -0.57 3.59
C ASN A 75 -8.53 -1.88 3.10
N LEU A 76 -8.45 -2.88 3.96
CA LEU A 76 -7.85 -4.17 3.70
C LEU A 76 -8.90 -5.25 3.89
N ILE A 77 -9.07 -6.10 2.88
CA ILE A 77 -10.03 -7.21 2.92
C ILE A 77 -9.27 -8.51 2.74
N PHE A 78 -9.39 -9.40 3.71
CA PHE A 78 -8.80 -10.73 3.66
C PHE A 78 -9.75 -11.70 2.96
N ALA A 79 -9.36 -12.10 1.73
CA ALA A 79 -10.16 -12.94 0.86
C ALA A 79 -9.92 -14.43 1.08
N GLU A 80 -10.68 -15.27 0.37
CA GLU A 80 -10.53 -16.73 0.38
C GLU A 80 -9.07 -17.15 0.12
N GLY A 81 -8.54 -18.03 0.96
CA GLY A 81 -7.14 -18.48 0.95
C GLY A 81 -6.22 -17.73 1.89
N ASN A 82 -6.67 -16.61 2.48
CA ASN A 82 -5.93 -15.90 3.52
C ASN A 82 -6.24 -16.50 4.90
N PRO A 83 -5.28 -16.62 5.82
CA PRO A 83 -5.53 -17.09 7.20
C PRO A 83 -6.57 -16.27 7.95
N TYR A 84 -6.71 -14.98 7.62
CA TYR A 84 -7.68 -14.05 8.22
C TYR A 84 -8.93 -13.87 7.36
N CYS A 85 -9.23 -14.83 6.47
CA CYS A 85 -10.37 -14.74 5.57
C CYS A 85 -11.67 -14.37 6.31
N GLY A 86 -12.40 -13.41 5.73
CA GLY A 86 -13.62 -12.87 6.35
C GLY A 86 -13.39 -11.68 7.26
N THR A 87 -12.16 -11.32 7.56
CA THR A 87 -11.83 -10.08 8.29
C THR A 87 -11.65 -8.91 7.31
N GLN A 88 -11.97 -7.73 7.77
CA GLN A 88 -11.67 -6.47 7.12
C GLN A 88 -11.02 -5.54 8.13
N ILE A 89 -10.00 -4.81 7.69
CA ILE A 89 -9.37 -3.72 8.44
C ILE A 89 -9.65 -2.43 7.69
N GLN A 90 -9.94 -1.39 8.40
CA GLN A 90 -9.98 -0.04 7.87
C GLN A 90 -9.36 0.95 8.85
N GLY A 91 -8.85 2.04 8.32
CA GLY A 91 -8.21 3.02 9.16
C GLY A 91 -7.92 4.33 8.48
N SER A 92 -7.31 5.22 9.25
CA SER A 92 -6.80 6.49 8.78
C SER A 92 -5.44 6.78 9.40
N ALA A 93 -4.60 7.47 8.66
CA ALA A 93 -3.29 7.90 9.11
C ALA A 93 -2.93 9.26 8.51
N ILE A 94 -1.87 9.85 9.01
CA ILE A 94 -1.27 11.05 8.43
C ILE A 94 0.15 10.69 8.00
N TYR A 95 0.37 10.68 6.68
CA TYR A 95 1.70 10.56 6.09
C TYR A 95 2.46 11.86 6.21
N THR A 96 3.77 11.74 6.38
CA THR A 96 4.72 12.82 6.18
C THR A 96 5.83 12.27 5.30
N ASP A 97 6.00 12.89 4.13
CA ASP A 97 6.91 12.42 3.11
C ASP A 97 7.92 13.50 2.76
N LYS A 98 9.12 13.07 2.39
CA LYS A 98 10.12 13.88 1.72
C LYS A 98 10.32 13.36 0.30
N TYR A 99 10.29 14.27 -0.65
CA TYR A 99 10.53 14.00 -2.06
C TYR A 99 11.78 14.70 -2.52
N VAL A 100 12.52 14.05 -3.41
CA VAL A 100 13.66 14.64 -4.09
C VAL A 100 13.52 14.46 -5.60
N LYS A 101 14.00 15.43 -6.35
CA LYS A 101 13.98 15.40 -7.82
C LYS A 101 15.32 14.90 -8.33
N VAL A 102 15.31 13.73 -8.99
CA VAL A 102 16.48 13.09 -9.57
C VAL A 102 16.21 12.93 -11.07
N ASP A 103 17.11 13.45 -11.92
CA ASP A 103 17.00 13.38 -13.38
C ASP A 103 15.64 13.86 -13.95
N GLY A 104 15.04 14.85 -13.27
CA GLY A 104 13.75 15.43 -13.66
C GLY A 104 12.52 14.77 -13.03
N GLU A 105 12.66 13.60 -12.41
CA GLU A 105 11.57 12.83 -11.78
C GLU A 105 11.56 13.00 -10.26
N TRP A 106 10.36 13.15 -9.68
CA TRP A 106 10.19 13.20 -8.24
C TRP A 106 10.13 11.80 -7.65
N LEU A 107 11.03 11.51 -6.70
CA LEU A 107 11.11 10.24 -6.00
C LEU A 107 10.92 10.45 -4.49
N ILE A 108 10.40 9.43 -3.83
CA ILE A 108 10.25 9.41 -2.37
C ILE A 108 11.61 9.11 -1.74
N GLU A 109 12.07 10.01 -0.88
CA GLU A 109 13.34 9.88 -0.13
C GLU A 109 13.11 9.42 1.32
N ASP A 110 12.02 9.87 1.93
CA ASP A 110 11.60 9.46 3.26
C ASP A 110 10.08 9.43 3.32
N THR A 111 9.52 8.43 3.98
CA THR A 111 8.07 8.29 4.13
C THR A 111 7.73 7.63 5.47
N GLY A 112 6.69 8.12 6.09
CA GLY A 112 6.20 7.53 7.32
C GLY A 112 4.80 8.01 7.64
N TYR A 113 4.15 7.30 8.56
CA TYR A 113 2.82 7.73 8.99
C TYR A 113 2.61 7.56 10.49
N LEU A 114 1.76 8.42 11.01
CA LEU A 114 1.15 8.30 12.32
C LEU A 114 -0.29 7.82 12.14
N ARG A 115 -0.62 6.66 12.73
CA ARG A 115 -1.97 6.11 12.70
C ARG A 115 -2.90 6.96 13.54
N VAL A 116 -4.00 7.43 12.94
CA VAL A 116 -5.08 8.15 13.63
C VAL A 116 -5.99 7.15 14.33
N TYR A 117 -6.46 6.15 13.58
CA TYR A 117 -7.20 5.01 14.10
C TYR A 117 -7.05 3.82 13.16
N GLU A 118 -7.28 2.65 13.70
CA GLU A 118 -7.40 1.41 12.95
C GLU A 118 -8.42 0.53 13.65
N GLU A 119 -9.31 -0.04 12.90
CA GLU A 119 -10.27 -1.01 13.40
C GLU A 119 -10.31 -2.25 12.51
N SER A 120 -10.55 -3.39 13.13
CA SER A 120 -10.79 -4.63 12.42
C SER A 120 -12.13 -5.22 12.82
N PHE A 121 -12.83 -5.82 11.86
CA PHE A 121 -14.13 -6.43 12.08
C PHE A 121 -14.34 -7.63 11.17
N GLN A 122 -15.23 -8.51 11.59
CA GLN A 122 -15.66 -9.62 10.76
C GLN A 122 -16.70 -9.16 9.76
N ARG A 123 -16.50 -9.50 8.50
CA ARG A 123 -17.48 -9.27 7.44
C ARG A 123 -18.65 -10.23 7.64
N ASP A 124 -19.85 -9.73 7.59
CA ASP A 124 -21.02 -10.58 7.65
C ASP A 124 -21.23 -11.38 6.34
N ASN A 125 -22.11 -12.39 6.39
CA ASN A 125 -22.37 -13.27 5.26
C ASN A 125 -23.08 -12.60 4.09
N THR A 126 -23.53 -11.35 4.22
CA THR A 126 -24.18 -10.58 3.15
C THR A 126 -23.12 -9.88 2.25
N HIS A 127 -21.92 -9.65 2.77
CA HIS A 127 -20.82 -9.01 2.04
C HIS A 127 -20.02 -10.04 1.22
N ARG A 128 -20.29 -10.11 -0.07
CA ARG A 128 -19.62 -11.04 -0.99
C ARG A 128 -18.70 -10.30 -1.94
N ILE A 129 -17.43 -10.73 -2.00
CA ILE A 129 -16.49 -10.26 -3.02
C ILE A 129 -16.89 -10.92 -4.34
N ARG A 130 -17.42 -10.14 -5.27
CA ARG A 130 -17.81 -10.61 -6.60
C ARG A 130 -16.64 -10.63 -7.58
N ILE A 131 -15.75 -9.66 -7.46
CA ILE A 131 -14.57 -9.49 -8.32
C ILE A 131 -13.37 -9.29 -7.41
N ASN A 132 -12.32 -10.07 -7.65
CA ASN A 132 -10.99 -9.89 -7.08
C ASN A 132 -10.00 -9.99 -8.24
N MET A 133 -9.28 -8.92 -8.55
CA MET A 133 -8.35 -8.87 -9.68
C MET A 133 -7.18 -9.86 -9.55
N PHE A 134 -6.83 -10.26 -8.33
CA PHE A 134 -5.75 -11.21 -8.03
C PHE A 134 -6.24 -12.67 -7.99
N ARG A 135 -7.56 -12.91 -8.01
CA ARG A 135 -8.08 -14.27 -7.96
C ARG A 135 -7.74 -15.01 -9.25
N PRO A 136 -7.10 -16.20 -9.20
CA PRO A 136 -6.82 -16.99 -10.39
C PRO A 136 -8.11 -17.22 -11.18
N LYS A 137 -8.13 -16.90 -12.47
CA LYS A 137 -9.26 -17.19 -13.33
C LYS A 137 -9.47 -18.71 -13.31
N LYS A 138 -10.60 -19.20 -12.82
CA LYS A 138 -10.95 -20.63 -12.92
C LYS A 138 -10.84 -21.01 -14.39
N LYS A 139 -9.95 -21.96 -14.74
CA LYS A 139 -9.89 -22.52 -16.10
C LYS A 139 -11.28 -23.04 -16.40
N LYS A 140 -11.94 -22.48 -17.43
CA LYS A 140 -13.17 -23.06 -17.95
C LYS A 140 -12.85 -24.47 -18.39
N VAL A 141 -13.33 -25.48 -17.66
CA VAL A 141 -13.30 -26.86 -18.12
C VAL A 141 -14.28 -26.92 -19.31
N ILE A 142 -13.76 -26.84 -20.51
CA ILE A 142 -14.54 -27.11 -21.73
C ILE A 142 -14.84 -28.61 -21.68
N LYS A 143 -16.03 -28.97 -21.21
CA LYS A 143 -16.52 -30.33 -21.40
C LYS A 143 -16.68 -30.51 -22.91
N LYS A 144 -15.73 -31.22 -23.53
CA LYS A 144 -15.96 -31.76 -24.88
C LYS A 144 -17.17 -32.71 -24.81
N LYS A 145 -18.22 -32.37 -25.56
CA LYS A 145 -19.35 -33.28 -25.81
C LYS A 145 -18.90 -34.36 -26.76
#